data_cc5ef7cdf21b0363e2bdaff0ef2c1a5c
#
_entry.id   cc5ef7cdf21b0363e2bdaff0ef2c1a5c
#
_cell.length_a   1.000
_cell.length_b   1.000
_cell.length_c   1.000
_cell.angle_alpha   90.00
_cell.angle_beta   90.00
_cell.angle_gamma   90.00
#
_symmetry.space_group_name_H-M   'P 1'
#
loop_
_entity.id
_entity.type
_entity.pdbx_description
1 polymer ?
#
loop_
_entity_poly.entity_id
_entity_poly.type
_entity_poly.pdbx_seq_one_letter_code
_entity_poly.pdbx_strand_id
1 'polypeptide(L)'
;MERKYEVMFILRPDVAAEEADKLIAGFEATINKGNGKLVASEKLGNRKLAYTVRKFNEGNYNLLTVEADGSLVAELERRLRVTEPVIKFITVRMDEEEKRINKIRKLRSTKVKQSTVNAQAAYAANAAAAAASASQPVPAQASGVEASAEAAEAPAAIA
;
A
#
# COMPACT_ATOMS: atom_id res chain seq x y z
N MET A 1 28.28 1.54 -6.99
CA MET A 1 27.29 1.39 -5.88
C MET A 1 25.90 1.36 -6.48
N GLU A 2 25.22 0.23 -6.37
CA GLU A 2 23.85 0.10 -6.82
C GLU A 2 22.92 0.96 -5.98
N ARG A 3 22.04 1.70 -6.63
CA ARG A 3 21.05 2.58 -6.03
C ARG A 3 19.71 2.32 -6.67
N LYS A 4 18.65 2.63 -5.94
CA LYS A 4 17.28 2.47 -6.44
C LYS A 4 16.79 3.75 -7.10
N TYR A 5 16.29 3.60 -8.31
CA TYR A 5 15.73 4.68 -9.12
C TYR A 5 14.31 4.32 -9.56
N GLU A 6 13.46 5.33 -9.62
CA GLU A 6 12.19 5.28 -10.31
C GLU A 6 12.27 6.08 -11.60
N VAL A 7 11.98 5.43 -12.70
CA VAL A 7 11.99 6.04 -14.03
C VAL A 7 10.55 6.03 -14.55
N MET A 8 9.93 7.20 -14.56
CA MET A 8 8.60 7.38 -15.15
C MET A 8 8.76 7.97 -16.54
N PHE A 9 8.08 7.39 -17.51
CA PHE A 9 8.03 7.91 -18.87
C PHE A 9 6.62 7.84 -19.45
N ILE A 10 6.35 8.74 -20.36
CA ILE A 10 5.05 8.93 -21.00
C ILE A 10 5.22 8.63 -22.48
N LEU A 11 4.46 7.67 -22.97
CA LEU A 11 4.36 7.37 -24.39
C LEU A 11 3.23 8.15 -25.05
N ARG A 12 3.34 8.37 -26.35
CA ARG A 12 2.30 9.00 -27.18
C ARG A 12 1.00 8.17 -27.10
N PRO A 13 -0.17 8.79 -27.08
CA PRO A 13 -1.44 8.06 -26.99
C PRO A 13 -1.81 7.29 -28.26
N ASP A 14 -1.20 7.64 -29.39
CA ASP A 14 -1.42 7.02 -30.71
C ASP A 14 -0.59 5.74 -30.93
N VAL A 15 0.30 5.38 -29.99
CA VAL A 15 1.08 4.16 -30.05
C VAL A 15 0.20 2.95 -29.68
N ALA A 16 0.21 1.93 -30.53
CA ALA A 16 -0.49 0.69 -30.26
C ALA A 16 0.05 -0.01 -28.99
N ALA A 17 -0.82 -0.71 -28.25
CA ALA A 17 -0.44 -1.38 -27.01
C ALA A 17 0.73 -2.35 -27.21
N GLU A 18 0.73 -3.08 -28.32
CA GLU A 18 1.80 -4.02 -28.66
C GLU A 18 3.15 -3.33 -28.91
N GLU A 19 3.15 -2.15 -29.53
CA GLU A 19 4.35 -1.34 -29.71
C GLU A 19 4.87 -0.77 -28.40
N ALA A 20 3.95 -0.28 -27.56
CA ALA A 20 4.30 0.18 -26.22
C ALA A 20 4.97 -0.93 -25.41
N ASP A 21 4.45 -2.15 -25.48
CA ASP A 21 5.02 -3.30 -24.79
C ASP A 21 6.39 -3.69 -25.32
N LYS A 22 6.61 -3.63 -26.62
CA LYS A 22 7.93 -3.85 -27.22
C LYS A 22 8.96 -2.79 -26.80
N LEU A 23 8.54 -1.54 -26.70
CA LEU A 23 9.40 -0.46 -26.20
C LEU A 23 9.79 -0.67 -24.74
N ILE A 24 8.82 -1.01 -23.89
CA ILE A 24 9.05 -1.31 -22.47
C ILE A 24 10.03 -2.49 -22.35
N ALA A 25 9.78 -3.58 -23.05
CA ALA A 25 10.68 -4.74 -23.09
C ALA A 25 12.10 -4.38 -23.57
N GLY A 26 12.21 -3.45 -24.54
CA GLY A 26 13.51 -2.92 -25.00
C GLY A 26 14.26 -2.16 -23.91
N PHE A 27 13.57 -1.38 -23.08
CA PHE A 27 14.16 -0.69 -21.93
C PHE A 27 14.56 -1.69 -20.82
N GLU A 28 13.71 -2.67 -20.53
CA GLU A 28 14.01 -3.76 -19.58
C GLU A 28 15.25 -4.58 -20.03
N ALA A 29 15.34 -4.90 -21.32
CA ALA A 29 16.51 -5.57 -21.86
C ALA A 29 17.79 -4.72 -21.73
N THR A 30 17.67 -3.39 -21.81
CA THR A 30 18.81 -2.49 -21.60
C THR A 30 19.28 -2.50 -20.16
N ILE A 31 18.35 -2.49 -19.21
CA ILE A 31 18.63 -2.55 -17.79
C ILE A 31 19.36 -3.86 -17.47
N ASN A 32 18.84 -4.98 -17.95
CA ASN A 32 19.45 -6.30 -17.73
C ASN A 32 20.84 -6.44 -18.34
N LYS A 33 21.05 -5.88 -19.55
CA LYS A 33 22.38 -5.89 -20.21
C LYS A 33 23.43 -5.06 -19.47
N GLY A 34 23.00 -4.00 -18.78
CA GLY A 34 23.91 -3.13 -18.02
C GLY A 34 24.13 -3.56 -16.57
N ASN A 35 23.84 -4.82 -16.24
CA ASN A 35 23.90 -5.35 -14.86
C ASN A 35 22.99 -4.61 -13.85
N GLY A 36 21.92 -3.97 -14.33
CA GLY A 36 20.87 -3.44 -13.49
C GLY A 36 19.83 -4.50 -13.18
N LYS A 37 19.09 -4.31 -12.09
CA LYS A 37 18.00 -5.18 -11.69
C LYS A 37 16.68 -4.42 -11.82
N LEU A 38 15.75 -4.97 -12.60
CA LEU A 38 14.37 -4.50 -12.64
C LEU A 38 13.63 -5.01 -11.40
N VAL A 39 13.16 -4.10 -10.57
CA VAL A 39 12.40 -4.42 -9.34
C VAL A 39 10.91 -4.51 -9.63
N ALA A 40 10.38 -3.52 -10.37
CA ALA A 40 8.98 -3.46 -10.76
C ALA A 40 8.81 -2.73 -12.09
N SER A 41 7.80 -3.14 -12.85
CA SER A 41 7.36 -2.49 -14.09
C SER A 41 5.85 -2.30 -13.99
N GLU A 42 5.40 -1.06 -13.92
CA GLU A 42 4.00 -0.71 -13.71
C GLU A 42 3.47 0.10 -14.90
N LYS A 43 2.40 -0.37 -15.52
CA LYS A 43 1.69 0.32 -16.58
C LYS A 43 0.51 1.07 -15.95
N LEU A 44 0.61 2.39 -15.86
CA LEU A 44 -0.43 3.25 -15.27
C LEU A 44 -1.54 3.60 -16.27
N GLY A 45 -1.34 3.26 -17.54
CA GLY A 45 -2.29 3.46 -18.63
C GLY A 45 -2.39 4.89 -19.13
N ASN A 46 -3.38 5.13 -20.01
CA ASN A 46 -3.59 6.44 -20.62
C ASN A 46 -4.21 7.43 -19.61
N ARG A 47 -3.59 8.59 -19.47
CA ARG A 47 -4.03 9.65 -18.56
C ARG A 47 -3.92 11.02 -19.23
N LYS A 48 -4.84 11.93 -18.86
CA LYS A 48 -4.80 13.31 -19.28
C LYS A 48 -3.61 14.04 -18.64
N LEU A 49 -2.88 14.79 -19.46
CA LEU A 49 -1.76 15.63 -19.01
C LEU A 49 -2.30 16.93 -18.38
N ALA A 50 -1.59 17.46 -17.39
CA ALA A 50 -1.92 18.74 -16.77
C ALA A 50 -1.73 19.94 -17.72
N TYR A 51 -0.84 19.81 -18.70
CA TYR A 51 -0.59 20.76 -19.79
C TYR A 51 -0.17 20.01 -21.05
N THR A 52 -0.35 20.64 -22.19
CA THR A 52 0.01 20.06 -23.49
C THR A 52 1.51 19.87 -23.63
N VAL A 53 1.94 18.65 -23.92
CA VAL A 53 3.35 18.31 -24.17
C VAL A 53 3.48 17.78 -25.59
N ARG A 54 4.36 18.35 -26.41
CA ARG A 54 4.56 17.97 -27.82
C ARG A 54 3.24 17.88 -28.63
N LYS A 55 2.28 18.78 -28.36
CA LYS A 55 0.93 18.85 -28.96
C LYS A 55 -0.03 17.73 -28.50
N PHE A 56 0.33 16.90 -27.53
CA PHE A 56 -0.55 15.89 -26.94
C PHE A 56 -1.12 16.37 -25.61
N ASN A 57 -2.40 16.08 -25.36
CA ASN A 57 -3.10 16.37 -24.10
C ASN A 57 -3.24 15.13 -23.22
N GLU A 58 -2.93 13.96 -23.77
CA GLU A 58 -3.00 12.66 -23.10
C GLU A 58 -1.72 11.89 -23.36
N GLY A 59 -1.44 10.88 -22.53
CA GLY A 59 -0.30 10.00 -22.72
C GLY A 59 -0.40 8.73 -21.88
N ASN A 60 0.28 7.71 -22.34
CA ASN A 60 0.37 6.42 -21.65
C ASN A 60 1.55 6.47 -20.67
N TYR A 61 1.23 6.43 -19.37
CA TYR A 61 2.20 6.50 -18.28
C TYR A 61 2.73 5.12 -17.92
N ASN A 62 4.04 5.03 -17.82
CA ASN A 62 4.74 3.81 -17.43
C ASN A 62 5.80 4.14 -16.38
N LEU A 63 5.94 3.29 -15.36
CA LEU A 63 6.88 3.43 -14.26
C LEU A 63 7.75 2.19 -14.17
N LEU A 64 9.06 2.38 -14.23
CA LEU A 64 10.05 1.34 -13.98
C LEU A 64 10.80 1.63 -12.69
N THR A 65 10.82 0.67 -11.79
CA THR A 65 11.65 0.72 -10.58
C THR A 65 12.88 -0.13 -10.80
N VAL A 66 14.06 0.47 -10.73
CA VAL A 66 15.33 -0.15 -11.12
C VAL A 66 16.37 0.02 -10.03
N GLU A 67 17.10 -1.05 -9.74
CA GLU A 67 18.33 -0.99 -8.96
C GLU A 67 19.51 -1.02 -9.95
N ALA A 68 20.27 0.08 -10.00
CA ALA A 68 21.30 0.25 -11.01
C ALA A 68 22.43 1.20 -10.55
N ASP A 69 23.52 1.19 -11.29
CA ASP A 69 24.54 2.23 -11.17
C ASP A 69 24.19 3.46 -12.01
N GLY A 70 24.73 4.62 -11.64
CA GLY A 70 24.42 5.90 -12.30
C GLY A 70 24.76 5.92 -13.80
N SER A 71 25.77 5.17 -14.23
CA SER A 71 26.16 5.03 -15.64
C SER A 71 25.06 4.36 -16.48
N LEU A 72 24.45 3.31 -15.94
CA LEU A 72 23.33 2.61 -16.60
C LEU A 72 22.09 3.48 -16.69
N VAL A 73 21.81 4.25 -15.63
CA VAL A 73 20.69 5.20 -15.64
C VAL A 73 20.88 6.27 -16.70
N ALA A 74 22.09 6.79 -16.86
CA ALA A 74 22.41 7.77 -17.91
C ALA A 74 22.19 7.18 -19.31
N GLU A 75 22.58 5.92 -19.56
CA GLU A 75 22.32 5.25 -20.84
C GLU A 75 20.82 5.01 -21.07
N LEU A 76 20.07 4.65 -20.03
CA LEU A 76 18.62 4.49 -20.11
C LEU A 76 17.96 5.84 -20.46
N GLU A 77 18.35 6.92 -19.80
CA GLU A 77 17.85 8.28 -20.10
C GLU A 77 18.21 8.70 -21.53
N ARG A 78 19.43 8.38 -21.99
CA ARG A 78 19.83 8.66 -23.38
C ARG A 78 18.90 7.95 -24.36
N ARG A 79 18.58 6.68 -24.11
CA ARG A 79 17.64 5.91 -24.95
C ARG A 79 16.23 6.48 -24.93
N LEU A 80 15.70 6.80 -23.73
CA LEU A 80 14.38 7.42 -23.58
C LEU A 80 14.29 8.74 -24.35
N ARG A 81 15.37 9.51 -24.40
CA ARG A 81 15.45 10.80 -25.13
C ARG A 81 15.44 10.63 -26.65
N VAL A 82 16.08 9.58 -27.15
CA VAL A 82 16.19 9.29 -28.59
C VAL A 82 14.94 8.59 -29.12
N THR A 83 14.21 7.87 -28.26
CA THR A 83 13.01 7.13 -28.64
C THR A 83 11.88 8.08 -28.97
N GLU A 84 11.47 8.15 -30.22
CA GLU A 84 10.47 9.09 -30.73
C GLU A 84 9.10 8.99 -30.04
N PRO A 85 8.54 7.80 -29.78
CA PRO A 85 7.28 7.62 -29.06
C PRO A 85 7.27 8.15 -27.62
N VAL A 86 8.43 8.42 -26.99
CA VAL A 86 8.51 8.97 -25.64
C VAL A 86 8.30 10.49 -25.68
N ILE A 87 7.23 10.95 -25.06
CA ILE A 87 6.91 12.39 -24.99
C ILE A 87 7.77 13.07 -23.92
N LYS A 88 7.81 12.46 -22.73
CA LYS A 88 8.50 13.00 -21.56
C LYS A 88 8.92 11.86 -20.64
N PHE A 89 9.99 12.08 -19.90
CA PHE A 89 10.44 11.15 -18.84
C PHE A 89 10.99 11.92 -17.65
N ILE A 90 11.04 11.27 -16.52
CA ILE A 90 11.66 11.75 -15.28
C ILE A 90 12.30 10.57 -14.56
N THR A 91 13.48 10.79 -14.00
CA THR A 91 14.21 9.82 -13.18
C THR A 91 14.34 10.36 -11.77
N VAL A 92 13.96 9.58 -10.77
CA VAL A 92 14.02 9.94 -9.37
C VAL A 92 14.85 8.91 -8.61
N ARG A 93 15.76 9.37 -7.76
CA ARG A 93 16.56 8.53 -6.88
C ARG A 93 15.85 8.31 -5.56
N MET A 94 15.66 7.06 -5.16
CA MET A 94 14.80 6.66 -4.04
C MET A 94 15.51 6.47 -2.70
N ASP A 95 16.85 6.48 -2.64
CA ASP A 95 17.61 6.15 -1.42
C ASP A 95 17.28 7.05 -0.22
N GLU A 96 17.06 8.35 -0.45
CA GLU A 96 16.75 9.30 0.64
C GLU A 96 15.31 9.17 1.11
N GLU A 97 14.38 8.99 0.17
CA GLU A 97 12.96 8.75 0.47
C GLU A 97 12.76 7.45 1.23
N GLU A 98 13.41 6.36 0.84
CA GLU A 98 13.32 5.09 1.56
C GLU A 98 13.83 5.19 3.00
N LYS A 99 14.93 5.89 3.24
CA LYS A 99 15.44 6.15 4.60
C LYS A 99 14.42 6.91 5.44
N ARG A 100 13.80 7.94 4.86
CA ARG A 100 12.76 8.74 5.52
C ARG A 100 11.52 7.92 5.82
N ILE A 101 11.00 7.19 4.83
CA ILE A 101 9.81 6.33 4.96
C ILE A 101 10.05 5.24 6.00
N ASN A 102 11.21 4.57 5.98
CA ASN A 102 11.56 3.54 6.92
C ASN A 102 11.65 4.08 8.36
N LYS A 103 12.19 5.29 8.55
CA LYS A 103 12.21 5.96 9.86
C LYS A 103 10.78 6.23 10.37
N ILE A 104 9.91 6.77 9.51
CA ILE A 104 8.52 7.04 9.86
C ILE A 104 7.75 5.74 10.14
N ARG A 105 7.96 4.69 9.34
CA ARG A 105 7.33 3.37 9.53
C ARG A 105 7.73 2.75 10.87
N LYS A 106 9.02 2.82 11.24
CA LYS A 106 9.52 2.38 12.56
C LYS A 106 8.85 3.15 13.71
N LEU A 107 8.77 4.48 13.61
CA LEU A 107 8.12 5.30 14.63
C LEU A 107 6.62 4.99 14.77
N ARG A 108 5.91 4.78 13.66
CA ARG A 108 4.49 4.41 13.67
C ARG A 108 4.27 3.02 14.27
N SER A 109 5.09 2.03 13.91
CA SER A 109 4.99 0.68 14.46
C SER A 109 5.23 0.64 15.97
N THR A 110 6.14 1.47 16.48
CA THR A 110 6.38 1.61 17.92
C THR A 110 5.18 2.21 18.65
N LYS A 111 4.55 3.25 18.10
CA LYS A 111 3.34 3.85 18.69
C LYS A 111 2.13 2.89 18.71
N VAL A 112 1.94 2.13 17.64
CA VAL A 112 0.86 1.12 17.58
C VAL A 112 1.08 0.02 18.60
N LYS A 113 2.31 -0.44 18.77
CA LYS A 113 2.65 -1.47 19.78
C LYS A 113 2.41 -0.98 21.21
N GLN A 114 2.70 0.28 21.53
CA GLN A 114 2.41 0.84 22.86
C GLN A 114 0.90 0.94 23.13
N SER A 115 0.10 1.35 22.15
CA SER A 115 -1.34 1.40 22.33
C SER A 115 -1.98 0.02 22.49
N THR A 116 -1.50 -1.00 21.75
CA THR A 116 -1.98 -2.37 21.90
C THR A 116 -1.55 -3.01 23.23
N VAL A 117 -0.33 -2.75 23.69
CA VAL A 117 0.13 -3.22 25.01
C VAL A 117 -0.69 -2.59 26.15
N ASN A 118 -0.97 -1.28 26.07
CA ASN A 118 -1.79 -0.60 27.06
C ASN A 118 -3.25 -1.10 27.03
N ALA A 119 -3.81 -1.39 25.85
CA ALA A 119 -5.13 -1.97 25.72
C ALA A 119 -5.18 -3.40 26.29
N GLN A 120 -4.20 -4.23 26.03
CA GLN A 120 -4.10 -5.58 26.60
C GLN A 120 -3.90 -5.56 28.11
N ALA A 121 -3.10 -4.64 28.64
CA ALA A 121 -2.93 -4.46 30.09
C ALA A 121 -4.24 -4.02 30.77
N ALA A 122 -5.01 -3.13 30.14
CA ALA A 122 -6.32 -2.70 30.64
C ALA A 122 -7.34 -3.84 30.61
N TYR A 123 -7.37 -4.67 29.57
CA TYR A 123 -8.22 -5.85 29.48
C TYR A 123 -7.83 -6.90 30.53
N ALA A 124 -6.54 -7.16 30.73
CA ALA A 124 -6.07 -8.10 31.75
C ALA A 124 -6.41 -7.63 33.17
N ALA A 125 -6.29 -6.33 33.47
CA ALA A 125 -6.66 -5.74 34.76
C ALA A 125 -8.18 -5.84 35.01
N ASN A 126 -9.02 -5.56 34.01
CA ASN A 126 -10.49 -5.71 34.12
C ASN A 126 -10.91 -7.18 34.27
N ALA A 127 -10.28 -8.11 33.58
CA ALA A 127 -10.55 -9.56 33.74
C ALA A 127 -10.17 -10.06 35.13
N ALA A 128 -9.05 -9.61 35.71
CA ALA A 128 -8.64 -9.93 37.06
C ALA A 128 -9.59 -9.34 38.11
N ALA A 129 -10.08 -8.12 37.91
CA ALA A 129 -11.08 -7.50 38.78
C ALA A 129 -12.44 -8.22 38.75
N ALA A 130 -12.87 -8.68 37.57
CA ALA A 130 -14.08 -9.46 37.41
C ALA A 130 -13.99 -10.85 38.06
N ALA A 131 -12.83 -11.51 38.00
CA ALA A 131 -12.59 -12.78 38.66
C ALA A 131 -12.54 -12.66 40.22
N ALA A 132 -12.02 -11.53 40.72
CA ALA A 132 -12.00 -11.25 42.16
C ALA A 132 -13.40 -10.96 42.75
N SER A 133 -14.30 -10.36 41.94
CA SER A 133 -15.70 -10.12 42.35
C SER A 133 -16.61 -11.36 42.35
N ALA A 134 -16.23 -12.41 41.59
CA ALA A 134 -16.97 -13.68 41.51
C ALA A 134 -16.66 -14.67 42.64
N SER A 135 -15.68 -14.38 43.51
CA SER A 135 -15.28 -15.25 44.62
C SER A 135 -15.79 -14.86 46.00
N GLN A 136 -16.80 -13.97 46.11
CA GLN A 136 -17.48 -13.74 47.41
C GLN A 136 -18.55 -14.79 47.64
N PRO A 137 -18.51 -15.56 48.74
CA PRO A 137 -19.53 -16.53 49.06
C PRO A 137 -20.80 -15.77 49.51
N VAL A 138 -21.91 -16.04 48.84
CA VAL A 138 -23.25 -15.55 49.22
C VAL A 138 -23.66 -16.24 50.51
N PRO A 139 -23.99 -15.53 51.59
CA PRO A 139 -24.56 -16.19 52.76
C PRO A 139 -25.99 -16.67 52.44
N ALA A 140 -26.21 -17.95 52.68
CA ALA A 140 -27.51 -18.59 52.59
C ALA A 140 -28.47 -17.97 53.59
N GLN A 141 -29.58 -17.44 53.13
CA GLN A 141 -30.79 -17.29 53.95
C GLN A 141 -31.96 -18.04 53.29
N ALA A 142 -32.40 -19.01 54.02
CA ALA A 142 -33.52 -19.87 53.72
C ALA A 142 -34.86 -19.16 53.98
N SER A 143 -35.88 -19.69 53.35
CA SER A 143 -37.28 -19.75 53.69
C SER A 143 -38.23 -18.75 53.05
N GLY A 144 -39.28 -19.34 52.48
CA GLY A 144 -40.65 -18.84 52.39
C GLY A 144 -41.29 -18.92 51.01
N VAL A 145 -41.77 -20.08 50.66
CA VAL A 145 -43.12 -20.45 50.17
C VAL A 145 -43.93 -19.26 49.59
N GLU A 146 -44.43 -19.28 48.41
CA GLU A 146 -45.73 -19.78 47.95
C GLU A 146 -45.98 -19.42 46.45
N ALA A 147 -46.74 -20.31 45.90
CA ALA A 147 -47.22 -20.41 44.55
C ALA A 147 -48.16 -19.24 44.14
N SER A 148 -48.17 -18.93 42.88
CA SER A 148 -49.41 -19.00 42.09
C SER A 148 -49.09 -18.85 40.57
N ALA A 149 -49.72 -19.76 39.87
CA ALA A 149 -49.83 -19.87 38.45
C ALA A 149 -50.62 -18.71 37.82
N GLU A 150 -50.43 -18.40 36.59
CA GLU A 150 -51.42 -18.26 35.47
C GLU A 150 -50.78 -17.52 34.31
N ALA A 151 -50.52 -18.19 33.27
CA ALA A 151 -51.24 -18.35 32.01
C ALA A 151 -51.18 -17.17 31.05
N ALA A 152 -50.71 -17.54 29.88
CA ALA A 152 -51.12 -17.12 28.52
C ALA A 152 -50.83 -15.64 28.15
N GLU A 153 -50.28 -15.30 27.03
CA GLU A 153 -50.69 -15.58 25.65
C GLU A 153 -49.74 -14.79 24.71
N ALA A 154 -49.25 -15.43 23.70
CA ALA A 154 -48.78 -14.73 22.48
C ALA A 154 -50.02 -14.44 21.62
N PRO A 155 -50.00 -13.45 20.75
CA PRO A 155 -49.73 -13.75 19.35
C PRO A 155 -48.96 -12.68 18.57
N ALA A 156 -48.11 -13.14 17.68
CA ALA A 156 -48.14 -13.06 16.22
C ALA A 156 -48.46 -11.73 15.52
N ALA A 157 -47.46 -11.30 14.74
CA ALA A 157 -47.47 -11.02 13.30
C ALA A 157 -48.17 -9.77 12.73
N ILE A 158 -47.55 -9.34 11.60
CA ILE A 158 -48.01 -8.55 10.46
C ILE A 158 -47.68 -7.03 10.56
N ALA A 159 -46.81 -6.50 9.75
CA ALA A 159 -46.73 -6.28 8.32
C ALA A 159 -45.34 -5.72 7.98
#